data_cdae8b6787b4e15599f5edd4f75617da
#
_entry.id   cdae8b6787b4e15599f5edd4f75617da
#
_cell.length_a   1.000
_cell.length_b   1.000
_cell.length_c   1.000
_cell.angle_alpha   90.00
_cell.angle_beta   90.00
_cell.angle_gamma   90.00
#
_symmetry.space_group_name_H-M   'P 1'
#
loop_
_entity.id
_entity.type
_entity.pdbx_description
1 polymer ?
#
loop_
_entity_poly.entity_id
_entity_poly.type
_entity_poly.pdbx_seq_one_letter_code
_entity_poly.pdbx_strand_id
1 'polypeptide(L)'
;MRLDKYLWAVRLYKTRSLAADACQCGKVTMTSDGRTLKPSHDVKEGERYSLNIDQLHKEIEVLAIPPNRVGAPLVQGFMIDRTPPEEYERIQMARQYAFEKRDRGVGRPTKRERRDIEKFKYE
;
A
#
# COMPACT_ATOMS: atom_id res chain seq x y z
N MET A 1 -20.62 -7.78 3.30
CA MET A 1 -19.61 -7.03 4.06
C MET A 1 -19.29 -5.72 3.35
N ARG A 2 -19.17 -4.65 4.09
CA ARG A 2 -18.80 -3.36 3.52
C ARG A 2 -17.34 -3.37 3.03
N LEU A 3 -17.09 -2.65 1.97
CA LEU A 3 -15.75 -2.58 1.37
C LEU A 3 -14.68 -2.08 2.35
N ASP A 4 -14.99 -1.05 3.13
CA ASP A 4 -14.07 -0.52 4.12
C ASP A 4 -13.68 -1.58 5.15
N LYS A 5 -14.64 -2.38 5.60
CA LYS A 5 -14.39 -3.47 6.53
C LYS A 5 -13.56 -4.58 5.88
N TYR A 6 -13.86 -4.91 4.63
CA TYR A 6 -13.13 -5.95 3.90
C TYR A 6 -11.65 -5.56 3.72
N LEU A 7 -11.38 -4.33 3.29
CA LEU A 7 -10.03 -3.86 3.08
C LEU A 7 -9.21 -3.87 4.38
N TRP A 8 -9.86 -3.55 5.49
CA TRP A 8 -9.25 -3.65 6.79
C TRP A 8 -9.07 -5.12 7.20
N ALA A 9 -10.08 -5.97 6.96
CA ALA A 9 -10.05 -7.38 7.36
C ALA A 9 -8.93 -8.16 6.68
N VAL A 10 -8.64 -7.87 5.41
CA VAL A 10 -7.54 -8.51 4.68
C VAL A 10 -6.22 -7.75 4.82
N ARG A 11 -6.15 -6.85 5.78
CA ARG A 11 -4.93 -6.15 6.21
C ARG A 11 -4.29 -5.25 5.14
N LEU A 12 -5.08 -4.76 4.20
CA LEU A 12 -4.62 -3.76 3.24
C LEU A 12 -4.50 -2.38 3.87
N TYR A 13 -5.33 -2.10 4.85
CA TYR A 13 -5.28 -0.85 5.62
C TYR A 13 -5.18 -1.18 7.11
N LYS A 14 -4.45 -0.33 7.81
CA LYS A 14 -4.16 -0.52 9.22
C LYS A 14 -5.40 -0.36 10.10
N THR A 15 -6.31 0.52 9.70
CA THR A 15 -7.58 0.75 10.39
C THR A 15 -8.71 0.79 9.39
N ARG A 16 -9.93 0.53 9.87
CA ARG A 16 -11.13 0.63 9.05
C ARG A 16 -11.39 2.07 8.59
N SER A 17 -11.07 3.03 9.44
CA SER A 17 -11.19 4.46 9.09
C SER A 17 -10.32 4.84 7.91
N LEU A 18 -9.08 4.33 7.87
CA LEU A 18 -8.18 4.57 6.74
C LEU A 18 -8.72 3.97 5.45
N ALA A 19 -9.32 2.78 5.54
CA ALA A 19 -9.95 2.14 4.38
C ALA A 19 -11.14 2.96 3.88
N ALA A 20 -11.98 3.45 4.77
CA ALA A 20 -13.11 4.30 4.42
C ALA A 20 -12.65 5.61 3.76
N ASP A 21 -11.63 6.24 4.31
CA ASP A 21 -11.07 7.47 3.75
C ASP A 21 -10.52 7.24 2.35
N ALA A 22 -9.84 6.11 2.12
CA ALA A 22 -9.31 5.77 0.80
C ALA A 22 -10.45 5.63 -0.22
N CYS A 23 -11.55 4.99 0.16
CA CYS A 23 -12.71 4.87 -0.71
C CYS A 23 -13.32 6.25 -1.02
N GLN A 24 -13.46 7.11 -0.02
CA GLN A 24 -14.02 8.45 -0.20
C GLN A 24 -13.14 9.33 -1.06
N CYS A 25 -11.82 9.15 -0.99
CA CYS A 25 -10.86 9.89 -1.82
C CYS A 25 -10.73 9.36 -3.25
N GLY A 26 -11.47 8.33 -3.62
CA GLY A 26 -11.42 7.76 -4.95
C GLY A 26 -10.21 6.88 -5.22
N LYS A 27 -9.54 6.41 -4.20
CA LYS A 27 -8.36 5.56 -4.34
C LYS A 27 -8.69 4.10 -4.58
N VAL A 28 -9.96 3.72 -4.42
CA VAL A 28 -10.41 2.34 -4.61
C VAL A 28 -11.41 2.32 -5.75
N THR A 29 -11.11 1.56 -6.80
CA THR A 29 -11.96 1.46 -7.98
C THR A 29 -12.19 0.01 -8.35
N MET A 30 -13.28 -0.23 -9.10
CA MET A 30 -13.54 -1.54 -9.69
C MET A 30 -12.61 -1.74 -10.88
N THR A 31 -11.86 -2.83 -10.92
CA THR A 31 -10.90 -3.08 -12.00
C THR A 31 -11.59 -3.21 -13.35
N SER A 32 -12.79 -3.79 -13.38
CA SER A 32 -13.47 -4.09 -14.63
C SER A 32 -13.94 -2.84 -15.38
N ASP A 33 -14.46 -1.82 -14.68
CA ASP A 33 -15.03 -0.62 -15.29
C ASP A 33 -14.39 0.70 -14.80
N GLY A 34 -13.46 0.63 -13.87
CA GLY A 34 -12.77 1.80 -13.35
C GLY A 34 -13.62 2.70 -12.47
N ARG A 35 -14.80 2.26 -12.10
CA ARG A 35 -15.71 3.06 -11.30
C ARG A 35 -15.23 3.15 -9.87
N THR A 36 -15.24 4.38 -9.32
CA THR A 36 -14.90 4.60 -7.90
C THR A 36 -15.94 3.93 -7.01
N LEU A 37 -15.45 3.20 -6.01
CA LEU A 37 -16.31 2.48 -5.06
C LEU A 37 -16.46 3.27 -3.78
N LYS A 38 -17.67 3.18 -3.20
CA LYS A 38 -17.98 3.80 -1.91
C LYS A 38 -17.54 2.90 -0.78
N PRO A 39 -17.27 3.46 0.42
CA PRO A 39 -16.93 2.62 1.58
C PRO A 39 -18.01 1.61 1.94
N SER A 40 -19.27 1.95 1.64
CA SER A 40 -20.41 1.10 1.93
C SER A 40 -20.69 0.04 0.86
N HIS A 41 -19.88 0.00 -0.22
CA HIS A 41 -20.03 -0.99 -1.28
C HIS A 41 -20.05 -2.41 -0.69
N ASP A 42 -20.99 -3.22 -1.14
CA ASP A 42 -21.12 -4.59 -0.68
C ASP A 42 -20.14 -5.49 -1.45
N VAL A 43 -19.16 -6.04 -0.73
CA VAL A 43 -18.12 -6.89 -1.32
C VAL A 43 -18.68 -8.24 -1.69
N LYS A 44 -18.39 -8.70 -2.90
CA LYS A 44 -18.81 -10.02 -3.40
C LYS A 44 -17.58 -10.81 -3.84
N GLU A 45 -17.66 -12.12 -3.68
CA GLU A 45 -16.62 -13.01 -4.16
C GLU A 45 -16.45 -12.90 -5.67
N GLY A 46 -15.21 -12.92 -6.12
CA GLY A 46 -14.89 -12.81 -7.54
C GLY A 46 -14.73 -11.38 -8.05
N GLU A 47 -15.05 -10.38 -7.24
CA GLU A 47 -14.83 -8.99 -7.63
C GLU A 47 -13.34 -8.64 -7.55
N ARG A 48 -12.92 -7.77 -8.44
CA ARG A 48 -11.53 -7.27 -8.46
C ARG A 48 -11.53 -5.77 -8.22
N TYR A 49 -10.59 -5.33 -7.39
CA TYR A 49 -10.46 -3.93 -7.04
C TYR A 49 -9.06 -3.43 -7.35
N SER A 50 -8.98 -2.18 -7.80
CA SER A 50 -7.72 -1.47 -7.99
C SER A 50 -7.58 -0.44 -6.87
N LEU A 51 -6.44 -0.42 -6.23
CA LEU A 51 -6.17 0.40 -5.04
C LEU A 51 -4.88 1.18 -5.24
N ASN A 52 -4.85 2.42 -4.75
CA ASN A 52 -3.62 3.18 -4.63
C ASN A 52 -3.21 3.23 -3.16
N ILE A 53 -2.13 2.53 -2.83
CA ILE A 53 -1.59 2.49 -1.48
C ILE A 53 -0.12 2.87 -1.55
N ASP A 54 0.26 3.98 -0.89
CA ASP A 54 1.65 4.45 -0.84
C ASP A 54 2.30 4.52 -2.22
N GLN A 55 1.59 5.12 -3.18
CA GLN A 55 2.04 5.27 -4.58
C GLN A 55 2.11 3.95 -5.35
N LEU A 56 1.73 2.85 -4.74
CA LEU A 56 1.65 1.55 -5.38
C LEU A 56 0.24 1.32 -5.92
N HIS A 57 0.14 1.03 -7.21
CA HIS A 57 -1.13 0.66 -7.84
C HIS A 57 -1.35 -0.83 -7.66
N LYS A 58 -2.13 -1.18 -6.66
CA LYS A 58 -2.36 -2.56 -6.27
C LYS A 58 -3.68 -3.09 -6.82
N GLU A 59 -3.66 -4.32 -7.32
CA GLU A 59 -4.88 -5.00 -7.77
C GLU A 59 -5.12 -6.24 -6.93
N ILE A 60 -6.35 -6.42 -6.49
CA ILE A 60 -6.74 -7.58 -5.68
C ILE A 60 -7.99 -8.23 -6.22
N GLU A 61 -8.15 -9.52 -5.97
CA GLU A 61 -9.36 -10.27 -6.27
C GLU A 61 -9.92 -10.87 -4.98
N VAL A 62 -11.23 -10.75 -4.80
CA VAL A 62 -11.89 -11.30 -3.61
C VAL A 62 -12.10 -12.80 -3.80
N LEU A 63 -11.46 -13.61 -2.96
CA LEU A 63 -11.67 -15.06 -2.94
C LEU A 63 -12.80 -15.46 -2.03
N ALA A 64 -12.80 -14.91 -0.81
CA ALA A 64 -13.79 -15.21 0.20
C ALA A 64 -13.95 -14.00 1.10
N ILE A 65 -15.07 -13.94 1.81
CA ILE A 65 -15.37 -12.84 2.71
C ILE A 65 -15.13 -13.30 4.14
N PRO A 66 -14.11 -12.75 4.83
CA PRO A 66 -13.84 -13.14 6.22
C PRO A 66 -14.89 -12.54 7.16
N PRO A 67 -15.28 -13.25 8.21
CA PRO A 67 -16.25 -12.70 9.19
C PRO A 67 -15.63 -11.57 10.04
N ASN A 68 -14.32 -11.64 10.26
CA ASN A 68 -13.58 -10.67 11.07
C ASN A 68 -12.20 -10.44 10.45
N ARG A 69 -11.42 -9.52 11.05
CA ARG A 69 -10.06 -9.30 10.60
C ARG A 69 -9.23 -10.57 10.80
N VAL A 70 -8.55 -11.00 9.74
CA VAL A 70 -7.73 -12.22 9.77
C VAL A 70 -6.27 -11.88 10.01
N GLY A 71 -5.54 -12.85 10.54
CA GLY A 71 -4.09 -12.72 10.66
C GLY A 71 -3.41 -12.71 9.30
N ALA A 72 -2.22 -12.09 9.22
CA ALA A 72 -1.50 -11.96 7.96
C ALA A 72 -1.32 -13.29 7.20
N PRO A 73 -1.00 -14.42 7.87
CA PRO A 73 -0.86 -15.69 7.16
C PRO A 73 -2.16 -16.20 6.52
N LEU A 74 -3.32 -15.75 7.01
CA LEU A 74 -4.62 -16.21 6.54
C LEU A 74 -5.18 -15.37 5.40
N VAL A 75 -4.59 -14.20 5.12
CA VAL A 75 -5.08 -13.28 4.09
C VAL A 75 -5.15 -13.94 2.73
N GLN A 76 -4.20 -14.81 2.41
CA GLN A 76 -4.14 -15.49 1.12
C GLN A 76 -5.36 -16.40 0.85
N GLY A 77 -6.06 -16.84 1.90
CA GLY A 77 -7.28 -17.61 1.75
C GLY A 77 -8.51 -16.77 1.41
N PHE A 78 -8.42 -15.46 1.55
CA PHE A 78 -9.54 -14.54 1.35
C PHE A 78 -9.33 -13.56 0.21
N MET A 79 -8.09 -13.36 -0.22
CA MET A 79 -7.72 -12.37 -1.23
C MET A 79 -6.57 -12.87 -2.07
N ILE A 80 -6.63 -12.64 -3.39
CA ILE A 80 -5.48 -12.85 -4.28
C ILE A 80 -4.91 -11.48 -4.63
N ASP A 81 -3.59 -11.33 -4.46
CA ASP A 81 -2.87 -10.16 -4.91
C ASP A 81 -2.53 -10.34 -6.39
N ARG A 82 -3.19 -9.56 -7.25
CA ARG A 82 -2.97 -9.60 -8.70
C ARG A 82 -2.20 -8.39 -9.20
N THR A 83 -1.54 -7.69 -8.31
CA THR A 83 -0.71 -6.55 -8.68
C THR A 83 0.38 -7.00 -9.64
N PRO A 84 0.56 -6.32 -10.79
CA PRO A 84 1.63 -6.67 -11.71
C PRO A 84 2.99 -6.57 -11.02
N PRO A 85 3.93 -7.52 -11.28
CA PRO A 85 5.27 -7.45 -10.69
C PRO A 85 5.99 -6.14 -11.01
N GLU A 86 5.72 -5.54 -12.16
CA GLU A 86 6.29 -4.28 -12.59
C GLU A 86 5.99 -3.14 -11.62
N GLU A 87 4.82 -3.15 -10.98
CA GLU A 87 4.47 -2.13 -9.98
C GLU A 87 5.36 -2.22 -8.76
N TYR A 88 5.63 -3.42 -8.30
CA TYR A 88 6.54 -3.62 -7.16
C TYR A 88 7.97 -3.21 -7.52
N GLU A 89 8.44 -3.54 -8.71
CA GLU A 89 9.75 -3.14 -9.18
C GLU A 89 9.86 -1.62 -9.29
N ARG A 90 8.83 -0.96 -9.83
CA ARG A 90 8.79 0.49 -9.96
C ARG A 90 8.92 1.17 -8.60
N ILE A 91 8.18 0.70 -7.60
CA ILE A 91 8.23 1.26 -6.26
C ILE A 91 9.59 1.01 -5.62
N GLN A 92 10.14 -0.17 -5.78
CA GLN A 92 11.46 -0.52 -5.25
C GLN A 92 12.54 0.36 -5.87
N MET A 93 12.51 0.57 -7.18
CA MET A 93 13.45 1.43 -7.88
C MET A 93 13.30 2.89 -7.44
N ALA A 94 12.07 3.36 -7.26
CA ALA A 94 11.82 4.71 -6.78
C ALA A 94 12.35 4.93 -5.38
N ARG A 95 12.19 3.94 -4.50
CA ARG A 95 12.73 3.99 -3.14
C ARG A 95 14.26 4.00 -3.14
N GLN A 96 14.86 3.17 -3.98
CA GLN A 96 16.30 3.11 -4.13
C GLN A 96 16.86 4.43 -4.66
N TYR A 97 16.22 4.99 -5.68
CA TYR A 97 16.62 6.28 -6.22
C TYR A 97 16.52 7.39 -5.17
N ALA A 98 15.45 7.42 -4.42
CA ALA A 98 15.28 8.40 -3.35
C ALA A 98 16.35 8.26 -2.27
N PHE A 99 16.71 7.03 -1.94
CA PHE A 99 17.78 6.75 -0.99
C PHE A 99 19.13 7.26 -1.51
N GLU A 100 19.48 6.96 -2.74
CA GLU A 100 20.72 7.40 -3.36
C GLU A 100 20.80 8.92 -3.43
N LYS A 101 19.70 9.57 -3.82
CA LYS A 101 19.62 11.02 -3.87
C LYS A 101 19.80 11.64 -2.49
N ARG A 102 19.21 11.05 -1.46
CA ARG A 102 19.35 11.51 -0.08
C ARG A 102 20.78 11.33 0.39
N ASP A 103 21.40 10.24 0.06
CA ASP A 103 22.78 9.95 0.42
C ASP A 103 23.72 10.96 -0.22
N ARG A 104 23.51 11.31 -1.49
CA ARG A 104 24.25 12.36 -2.15
C ARG A 104 24.04 13.73 -1.49
N GLY A 105 22.82 14.00 -1.02
CA GLY A 105 22.52 15.21 -0.29
C GLY A 105 23.26 15.30 1.02
N VAL A 106 23.53 14.18 1.64
CA VAL A 106 24.29 14.09 2.89
C VAL A 106 25.74 14.47 2.69
N GLY A 107 26.23 14.51 1.44
CA GLY A 107 27.54 15.06 1.14
C GLY A 107 27.71 16.51 1.56
N ARG A 108 26.61 17.21 1.84
CA ARG A 108 26.60 18.55 2.41
C ARG A 108 25.84 18.55 3.72
N PRO A 109 26.35 17.88 4.72
CA PRO A 109 25.63 17.78 5.97
C PRO A 109 25.60 19.11 6.71
N THR A 110 24.66 19.24 7.62
CA THR A 110 24.67 20.31 8.62
C THR A 110 25.91 20.16 9.48
N LYS A 111 26.23 21.18 10.28
CA LYS A 111 27.35 21.07 11.20
C LYS A 111 27.33 19.82 12.05
N ARG A 112 26.16 19.47 12.53
CA ARG A 112 26.00 18.28 13.35
C ARG A 112 26.28 17.00 12.56
N GLU A 113 25.73 16.88 11.39
CA GLU A 113 25.94 15.72 10.53
C GLU A 113 27.40 15.64 10.11
N ARG A 114 28.01 16.77 9.84
CA ARG A 114 29.43 16.81 9.49
C ARG A 114 30.31 16.28 10.61
N ARG A 115 30.03 16.64 11.85
CA ARG A 115 30.78 16.12 13.00
C ARG A 115 30.60 14.61 13.14
N ASP A 116 29.38 14.13 12.98
CA ASP A 116 29.13 12.70 13.04
C ASP A 116 29.85 11.95 11.92
N ILE A 117 29.85 12.50 10.71
CA ILE A 117 30.57 11.91 9.58
C ILE A 117 32.07 11.93 9.83
N GLU A 118 32.61 13.00 10.36
CA GLU A 118 34.03 13.10 10.68
C GLU A 118 34.42 12.04 11.70
N LYS A 119 33.59 11.77 12.68
CA LYS A 119 33.84 10.69 13.63
C LYS A 119 33.98 9.35 12.95
N PHE A 120 33.17 9.08 11.93
CA PHE A 120 33.17 7.80 11.26
C PHE A 120 34.16 7.69 10.12
N LYS A 121 34.48 8.80 9.47
CA LYS A 121 35.32 8.81 8.28
C LYS A 121 36.72 9.34 8.53
N TYR A 122 36.85 10.32 9.38
CA TYR A 122 38.08 11.06 9.55
C TYR A 122 38.75 10.88 10.90
N GLU A 123 38.02 10.27 11.81
CA GLU A 123 38.55 9.96 13.13
C GLU A 123 38.95 8.52 13.28
#